data_67e0e050ca9932097a33f2c72130c60c
#
_entry.id   67e0e050ca9932097a33f2c72130c60c
#
_cell.length_a   1.000
_cell.length_b   1.000
_cell.length_c   1.000
_cell.angle_alpha   90.00
_cell.angle_beta   90.00
_cell.angle_gamma   90.00
#
_symmetry.space_group_name_H-M   'P 1'
#
loop_
_entity.id
_entity.type
_entity.pdbx_description
1 polymer ?
#
loop_
_entity_poly.entity_id
_entity_poly.type
_entity_poly.pdbx_seq_one_letter_code
_entity_poly.pdbx_strand_id
1 'polypeptide(L)'
;MLKTLGASLLLVSGLAIAAAPAVALQTVVTQVDKNANGSMTYHFAVKLDQGETLSPGESKATADFVTVYNFYGLIDGSPKSPGGWEFSSEEFGRTPTLNGYPLVLPLDVPNTPNLTWTVTKPVAAGAQIDGFTATTRVSAMVPGEYAAQVTRQLPAIQGAQGAATKPSKQALIGALPTPSFLADVK
;
A
#
# COMPACT_ATOMS: atom_id res chain seq x y z
N MET A 1 0.16 63.81 -40.61
CA MET A 1 -0.39 62.43 -40.63
C MET A 1 0.43 61.63 -39.67
N LEU A 2 -0.09 61.39 -38.47
CA LEU A 2 0.58 60.62 -37.41
C LEU A 2 -0.07 59.25 -37.41
N LYS A 3 0.72 58.17 -37.65
CA LYS A 3 0.28 56.75 -37.51
C LYS A 3 0.62 56.25 -36.12
N THR A 4 -0.39 56.04 -35.32
CA THR A 4 -0.29 55.34 -34.02
C THR A 4 -0.19 53.84 -34.22
N LEU A 5 0.93 53.25 -33.85
CA LEU A 5 1.07 51.81 -33.71
C LEU A 5 0.50 51.38 -32.35
N GLY A 6 -0.57 50.60 -32.36
CA GLY A 6 -1.10 49.95 -31.18
C GLY A 6 -0.32 48.66 -30.91
N ALA A 7 0.36 48.59 -29.78
CA ALA A 7 0.98 47.35 -29.28
C ALA A 7 -0.06 46.56 -28.47
N SER A 8 -0.48 45.39 -29.00
CA SER A 8 -1.32 44.44 -28.26
C SER A 8 -0.44 43.60 -27.34
N LEU A 9 -0.62 43.80 -26.06
CA LEU A 9 0.02 42.99 -25.01
C LEU A 9 -0.82 41.71 -24.79
N LEU A 10 -0.32 40.56 -25.27
CA LEU A 10 -0.90 39.25 -25.00
C LEU A 10 -0.49 38.80 -23.57
N LEU A 11 -1.44 38.88 -22.64
CA LEU A 11 -1.28 38.30 -21.30
C LEU A 11 -1.49 36.78 -21.42
N VAL A 12 -0.42 36.02 -21.40
CA VAL A 12 -0.48 34.56 -21.25
C VAL A 12 -0.62 34.27 -19.75
N SER A 13 -1.85 34.06 -19.29
CA SER A 13 -2.13 33.56 -17.94
C SER A 13 -1.76 32.07 -17.88
N GLY A 14 -0.57 31.79 -17.37
CA GLY A 14 -0.15 30.42 -17.05
C GLY A 14 -1.04 29.85 -15.94
N LEU A 15 -1.91 28.92 -16.29
CA LEU A 15 -2.67 28.13 -15.32
C LEU A 15 -1.68 27.20 -14.61
N ALA A 16 -1.24 27.55 -13.40
CA ALA A 16 -0.49 26.63 -12.55
C ALA A 16 -1.46 25.54 -12.07
N ILE A 17 -1.41 24.38 -12.72
CA ILE A 17 -2.09 23.18 -12.22
C ILE A 17 -1.31 22.76 -10.97
N ALA A 18 -1.87 23.05 -9.80
CA ALA A 18 -1.37 22.49 -8.55
C ALA A 18 -1.51 20.97 -8.65
N ALA A 19 -0.39 20.25 -8.73
CA ALA A 19 -0.40 18.79 -8.63
C ALA A 19 -0.98 18.44 -7.26
N ALA A 20 -2.06 17.66 -7.24
CA ALA A 20 -2.57 17.08 -6.00
C ALA A 20 -1.43 16.31 -5.33
N PRO A 21 -1.29 16.34 -3.99
CA PRO A 21 -0.28 15.57 -3.31
C PRO A 21 -0.45 14.09 -3.71
N ALA A 22 0.64 13.48 -4.14
CA ALA A 22 0.65 12.06 -4.48
C ALA A 22 0.30 11.28 -3.21
N VAL A 23 -0.82 10.58 -3.24
CA VAL A 23 -1.25 9.70 -2.14
C VAL A 23 -0.50 8.39 -2.35
N ALA A 24 0.44 8.07 -1.46
CA ALA A 24 1.18 6.80 -1.50
C ALA A 24 0.22 5.59 -1.39
N LEU A 25 0.67 4.39 -1.79
CA LEU A 25 -0.09 3.14 -1.66
C LEU A 25 -0.81 3.09 -0.31
N GLN A 26 -2.09 2.75 -0.36
CA GLN A 26 -2.92 2.54 0.82
C GLN A 26 -3.44 1.13 0.87
N THR A 27 -3.30 0.49 2.02
CA THR A 27 -4.06 -0.71 2.37
C THR A 27 -5.22 -0.31 3.26
N VAL A 28 -6.42 -0.63 2.85
CA VAL A 28 -7.64 -0.24 3.57
C VAL A 28 -8.51 -1.47 3.87
N VAL A 29 -9.20 -1.44 5.02
CA VAL A 29 -10.30 -2.37 5.28
C VAL A 29 -11.54 -1.79 4.61
N THR A 30 -12.09 -2.52 3.65
CA THR A 30 -13.28 -2.08 2.90
C THR A 30 -14.58 -2.53 3.53
N GLN A 31 -14.54 -3.66 4.25
CA GLN A 31 -15.70 -4.25 4.91
C GLN A 31 -15.25 -5.20 6.03
N VAL A 32 -16.09 -5.35 7.04
CA VAL A 32 -15.95 -6.40 8.07
C VAL A 32 -17.29 -7.08 8.24
N ASP A 33 -17.35 -8.38 7.96
CA ASP A 33 -18.56 -9.19 8.06
C ASP A 33 -18.57 -10.01 9.34
N LYS A 34 -19.68 -9.99 10.06
CA LYS A 34 -19.92 -10.92 11.17
C LYS A 34 -20.54 -12.20 10.64
N ASN A 35 -19.85 -13.31 10.79
CA ASN A 35 -20.33 -14.63 10.38
C ASN A 35 -21.32 -15.22 11.39
N ALA A 36 -22.13 -16.19 10.97
CA ALA A 36 -23.13 -16.84 11.81
C ALA A 36 -22.52 -17.55 13.04
N ASN A 37 -21.25 -17.97 12.96
CA ASN A 37 -20.52 -18.58 14.08
C ASN A 37 -19.84 -17.55 15.02
N GLY A 38 -20.11 -16.25 14.82
CA GLY A 38 -19.55 -15.16 15.61
C GLY A 38 -18.14 -14.70 15.19
N SER A 39 -17.49 -15.39 14.25
CA SER A 39 -16.22 -14.90 13.69
C SER A 39 -16.42 -13.66 12.81
N MET A 40 -15.32 -12.92 12.56
CA MET A 40 -15.33 -11.70 11.75
C MET A 40 -14.45 -11.90 10.52
N THR A 41 -14.97 -11.61 9.32
CA THR A 41 -14.19 -11.63 8.08
C THR A 41 -13.87 -10.20 7.65
N TYR A 42 -12.58 -9.90 7.58
CA TYR A 42 -12.06 -8.63 7.09
C TYR A 42 -11.83 -8.72 5.59
N HIS A 43 -12.26 -7.71 4.86
CA HIS A 43 -12.00 -7.51 3.45
C HIS A 43 -11.04 -6.33 3.29
N PHE A 44 -9.96 -6.54 2.56
CA PHE A 44 -8.96 -5.52 2.32
C PHE A 44 -8.88 -5.17 0.83
N ALA A 45 -8.50 -3.93 0.56
CA ALA A 45 -8.09 -3.48 -0.76
C ALA A 45 -6.72 -2.80 -0.69
N VAL A 46 -5.95 -2.95 -1.75
CA VAL A 46 -4.69 -2.23 -1.98
C VAL A 46 -4.92 -1.22 -3.09
N LYS A 47 -4.65 0.06 -2.80
CA LYS A 47 -4.80 1.17 -3.74
C LYS A 47 -3.43 1.75 -4.05
N LEU A 48 -3.07 1.78 -5.33
CA LEU A 48 -1.81 2.34 -5.81
C LEU A 48 -2.00 3.79 -6.27
N ASP A 49 -0.99 4.63 -6.05
CA ASP A 49 -0.89 5.92 -6.70
C ASP A 49 -0.50 5.78 -8.19
N GLN A 50 -0.72 6.84 -8.98
CA GLN A 50 -0.42 6.89 -10.41
C GLN A 50 1.08 6.70 -10.74
N GLY A 51 1.96 6.99 -9.79
CA GLY A 51 3.41 6.79 -9.93
C GLY A 51 3.92 5.46 -9.37
N GLU A 52 3.06 4.60 -8.83
CA GLU A 52 3.43 3.37 -8.15
C GLU A 52 2.97 2.14 -8.92
N THR A 53 3.83 1.15 -9.00
CA THR A 53 3.55 -0.17 -9.57
C THR A 53 3.93 -1.23 -8.57
N LEU A 54 3.47 -2.47 -8.75
CA LEU A 54 3.94 -3.61 -7.99
C LEU A 54 4.62 -4.60 -8.92
N SER A 55 5.79 -5.07 -8.49
CA SER A 55 6.64 -5.98 -9.24
C SER A 55 6.82 -7.29 -8.49
N PRO A 56 6.71 -8.46 -9.17
CA PRO A 56 6.98 -9.75 -8.56
C PRO A 56 8.46 -9.95 -8.22
N GLY A 57 9.35 -9.03 -8.70
CA GLY A 57 10.78 -9.20 -8.52
C GLY A 57 11.33 -10.45 -9.22
N GLU A 58 12.58 -10.80 -8.93
CA GLU A 58 13.23 -12.03 -9.38
C GLU A 58 13.02 -13.20 -8.40
N SER A 59 12.58 -12.88 -7.18
CA SER A 59 12.32 -13.83 -6.10
C SER A 59 11.31 -13.27 -5.11
N LYS A 60 10.77 -14.11 -4.23
CA LYS A 60 9.90 -13.67 -3.14
C LYS A 60 10.54 -12.58 -2.28
N ALA A 61 11.86 -12.62 -2.07
CA ALA A 61 12.58 -11.63 -1.28
C ALA A 61 12.60 -10.23 -1.92
N THR A 62 12.61 -10.16 -3.25
CA THR A 62 12.67 -8.90 -4.03
C THR A 62 11.30 -8.46 -4.55
N ALA A 63 10.28 -9.30 -4.43
CA ALA A 63 8.91 -8.98 -4.81
C ALA A 63 8.32 -7.87 -3.94
N ASP A 64 7.42 -7.07 -4.51
CA ASP A 64 6.61 -6.14 -3.74
C ASP A 64 5.56 -6.88 -2.92
N PHE A 65 5.12 -6.29 -1.81
CA PHE A 65 4.23 -6.94 -0.87
C PHE A 65 3.47 -5.93 -0.01
N VAL A 66 2.46 -6.45 0.68
CA VAL A 66 1.75 -5.76 1.78
C VAL A 66 1.70 -6.71 2.96
N THR A 67 2.05 -6.21 4.15
CA THR A 67 1.92 -6.93 5.43
C THR A 67 0.98 -6.18 6.36
N VAL A 68 -0.06 -6.84 6.85
CA VAL A 68 -0.91 -6.36 7.95
C VAL A 68 -0.40 -7.00 9.23
N TYR A 69 -0.03 -6.16 10.21
CA TYR A 69 0.58 -6.62 11.46
C TYR A 69 -0.47 -6.94 12.52
N ASN A 70 -0.11 -7.88 13.39
CA ASN A 70 -0.83 -8.21 14.62
C ASN A 70 -2.32 -8.54 14.39
N PHE A 71 -2.58 -9.49 13.50
CA PHE A 71 -3.94 -9.94 13.20
C PHE A 71 -4.39 -11.02 14.18
N TYR A 72 -4.86 -10.61 15.36
CA TYR A 72 -5.24 -11.52 16.44
C TYR A 72 -6.35 -12.50 16.06
N GLY A 73 -6.23 -13.73 16.56
CA GLY A 73 -7.26 -14.75 16.45
C GLY A 73 -7.52 -15.25 15.03
N LEU A 74 -6.53 -15.13 14.14
CA LEU A 74 -6.62 -15.65 12.77
C LEU A 74 -7.13 -17.09 12.75
N ILE A 75 -8.07 -17.37 11.87
CA ILE A 75 -8.53 -18.72 11.56
C ILE A 75 -7.69 -19.26 10.42
N ASP A 76 -6.97 -20.36 10.69
CA ASP A 76 -6.11 -20.98 9.69
C ASP A 76 -6.89 -21.35 8.42
N GLY A 77 -6.25 -21.18 7.27
CA GLY A 77 -6.87 -21.44 5.96
C GLY A 77 -7.95 -20.44 5.53
N SER A 78 -8.29 -19.46 6.38
CA SER A 78 -9.27 -18.43 6.02
C SER A 78 -8.75 -17.33 5.09
N PRO A 79 -7.44 -16.97 5.10
CA PRO A 79 -6.97 -15.92 4.22
C PRO A 79 -7.11 -16.29 2.75
N LYS A 80 -7.55 -15.30 1.95
CA LYS A 80 -7.63 -15.42 0.50
C LYS A 80 -6.82 -14.32 -0.16
N SER A 81 -6.33 -14.63 -1.35
CA SER A 81 -5.59 -13.72 -2.22
C SER A 81 -6.30 -13.57 -3.55
N PRO A 82 -6.34 -12.37 -4.14
CA PRO A 82 -6.73 -12.22 -5.54
C PRO A 82 -5.69 -12.87 -6.47
N GLY A 83 -6.07 -13.07 -7.73
CA GLY A 83 -5.13 -13.61 -8.73
C GLY A 83 -3.89 -12.73 -8.89
N GLY A 84 -2.71 -13.35 -8.92
CA GLY A 84 -1.42 -12.64 -9.01
C GLY A 84 -0.81 -12.26 -7.65
N TRP A 85 -1.32 -12.86 -6.56
CA TRP A 85 -0.82 -12.68 -5.21
C TRP A 85 -0.69 -14.02 -4.48
N GLU A 86 0.32 -14.12 -3.64
CA GLU A 86 0.57 -15.27 -2.75
C GLU A 86 0.46 -14.81 -1.29
N PHE A 87 -0.26 -15.56 -0.48
CA PHE A 87 -0.41 -15.32 0.95
C PHE A 87 0.64 -16.10 1.75
N SER A 88 1.16 -15.47 2.81
CA SER A 88 1.85 -16.14 3.91
C SER A 88 1.44 -15.52 5.25
N SER A 89 1.45 -16.34 6.30
CA SER A 89 1.28 -15.88 7.68
C SER A 89 2.53 -16.27 8.46
N GLU A 90 3.11 -15.31 9.15
CA GLU A 90 4.37 -15.44 9.86
C GLU A 90 4.28 -14.76 11.24
N GLU A 91 5.02 -15.28 12.22
CA GLU A 91 5.12 -14.66 13.55
C GLU A 91 5.78 -13.27 13.48
N PHE A 92 6.79 -13.14 12.62
CA PHE A 92 7.42 -11.85 12.32
C PHE A 92 6.98 -11.37 10.95
N GLY A 93 6.30 -10.23 10.92
CA GLY A 93 5.79 -9.65 9.69
C GLY A 93 6.93 -9.24 8.75
N ARG A 94 6.71 -9.45 7.45
CA ARG A 94 7.66 -9.00 6.44
C ARG A 94 7.71 -7.48 6.42
N THR A 95 8.90 -6.92 6.65
CA THR A 95 9.14 -5.48 6.70
C THR A 95 9.86 -5.02 5.44
N PRO A 96 9.42 -3.89 4.83
CA PRO A 96 10.13 -3.32 3.70
C PRO A 96 11.53 -2.86 4.11
N THR A 97 12.47 -3.00 3.17
CA THR A 97 13.84 -2.52 3.34
C THR A 97 14.11 -1.35 2.40
N LEU A 98 14.78 -0.33 2.91
CA LEU A 98 15.32 0.75 2.11
C LEU A 98 16.84 0.65 2.12
N ASN A 99 17.46 0.49 0.94
CA ASN A 99 18.92 0.31 0.80
C ASN A 99 19.48 -0.85 1.63
N GLY A 100 18.69 -1.93 1.81
CA GLY A 100 19.09 -3.11 2.59
C GLY A 100 18.90 -2.99 4.10
N TYR A 101 18.43 -1.86 4.59
CA TYR A 101 18.11 -1.65 6.01
C TYR A 101 16.61 -1.72 6.23
N PRO A 102 16.12 -2.47 7.23
CA PRO A 102 14.72 -2.43 7.61
C PRO A 102 14.36 -1.01 8.08
N LEU A 103 13.23 -0.49 7.62
CA LEU A 103 12.69 0.74 8.15
C LEU A 103 12.19 0.54 9.58
N VAL A 104 11.86 1.66 10.25
CA VAL A 104 11.24 1.63 11.59
C VAL A 104 10.08 0.66 11.55
N LEU A 105 10.22 -0.44 12.30
CA LEU A 105 9.27 -1.54 12.28
C LEU A 105 7.94 -1.09 12.89
N PRO A 106 6.81 -1.47 12.31
CA PRO A 106 5.56 -1.54 13.06
C PRO A 106 5.78 -2.37 14.34
N LEU A 107 5.06 -2.03 15.39
CA LEU A 107 5.13 -2.80 16.63
C LEU A 107 4.62 -4.22 16.37
N ASP A 108 5.54 -5.18 16.27
CA ASP A 108 5.22 -6.58 16.07
C ASP A 108 5.09 -7.28 17.42
N VAL A 109 3.93 -7.83 17.70
CA VAL A 109 3.63 -8.49 18.97
C VAL A 109 3.93 -9.98 18.85
N PRO A 110 4.84 -10.54 19.68
CA PRO A 110 5.18 -11.96 19.64
C PRO A 110 3.96 -12.86 19.71
N ASN A 111 4.00 -13.99 19.01
CA ASN A 111 2.92 -15.00 18.92
C ASN A 111 1.60 -14.46 18.32
N THR A 112 1.66 -13.36 17.60
CA THR A 112 0.51 -12.82 16.88
C THR A 112 0.79 -12.90 15.38
N PRO A 113 -0.09 -13.56 14.59
CA PRO A 113 0.15 -13.72 13.17
C PRO A 113 0.13 -12.38 12.44
N ASN A 114 1.06 -12.22 11.51
CA ASN A 114 1.09 -11.15 10.53
C ASN A 114 0.67 -11.70 9.17
N LEU A 115 -0.14 -10.94 8.44
CA LEU A 115 -0.68 -11.35 7.15
C LEU A 115 0.11 -10.69 6.04
N THR A 116 0.87 -11.47 5.26
CA THR A 116 1.64 -10.94 4.13
C THR A 116 1.08 -11.44 2.81
N TRP A 117 0.77 -10.52 1.92
CA TRP A 117 0.45 -10.80 0.54
C TRP A 117 1.58 -10.30 -0.37
N THR A 118 2.20 -11.23 -1.08
CA THR A 118 3.33 -10.98 -1.98
C THR A 118 2.86 -11.00 -3.43
N VAL A 119 3.28 -10.05 -4.21
CA VAL A 119 2.94 -9.94 -5.64
C VAL A 119 3.65 -11.03 -6.42
N THR A 120 2.90 -11.75 -7.26
CA THR A 120 3.42 -12.77 -8.19
C THR A 120 3.24 -12.40 -9.67
N LYS A 121 2.45 -11.34 -9.96
CA LYS A 121 2.27 -10.77 -11.30
C LYS A 121 2.35 -9.26 -11.21
N PRO A 122 2.89 -8.58 -12.23
CA PRO A 122 2.96 -7.12 -12.24
C PRO A 122 1.59 -6.47 -12.08
N VAL A 123 1.53 -5.37 -11.32
CA VAL A 123 0.33 -4.54 -11.14
C VAL A 123 0.63 -3.13 -11.66
N ALA A 124 -0.25 -2.62 -12.50
CA ALA A 124 -0.12 -1.29 -13.11
C ALA A 124 -0.34 -0.16 -12.10
N ALA A 125 0.22 1.00 -12.41
CA ALA A 125 0.05 2.21 -11.62
C ALA A 125 -1.42 2.65 -11.53
N GLY A 126 -1.79 3.22 -10.40
CA GLY A 126 -3.15 3.72 -10.14
C GLY A 126 -4.20 2.62 -9.96
N ALA A 127 -3.81 1.34 -9.93
CA ALA A 127 -4.75 0.24 -9.76
C ALA A 127 -5.30 0.17 -8.33
N GLN A 128 -6.56 -0.26 -8.22
CA GLN A 128 -7.12 -0.78 -6.98
C GLN A 128 -7.27 -2.28 -7.11
N ILE A 129 -6.81 -3.02 -6.13
CA ILE A 129 -6.89 -4.48 -6.07
C ILE A 129 -7.72 -4.85 -4.85
N ASP A 130 -8.82 -5.53 -5.09
CA ASP A 130 -9.74 -6.06 -4.10
C ASP A 130 -9.61 -7.59 -3.98
N GLY A 131 -10.30 -8.19 -3.00
CA GLY A 131 -10.40 -9.64 -2.87
C GLY A 131 -9.40 -10.27 -1.90
N PHE A 132 -8.67 -9.47 -1.14
CA PHE A 132 -7.93 -9.97 0.02
C PHE A 132 -8.88 -10.15 1.19
N THR A 133 -8.86 -11.30 1.83
CA THR A 133 -9.68 -11.53 3.03
C THR A 133 -8.92 -12.29 4.08
N ALA A 134 -9.31 -12.11 5.35
CA ALA A 134 -8.88 -12.94 6.46
C ALA A 134 -9.98 -12.98 7.53
N THR A 135 -10.17 -14.14 8.16
CA THR A 135 -11.20 -14.32 9.19
C THR A 135 -10.56 -14.50 10.57
N THR A 136 -11.12 -13.85 11.57
CA THR A 136 -10.68 -13.91 12.96
C THR A 136 -11.80 -14.38 13.90
N ARG A 137 -11.42 -14.98 15.04
CA ARG A 137 -12.34 -15.27 16.16
C ARG A 137 -12.58 -14.06 17.06
N VAL A 138 -11.84 -12.97 16.86
CA VAL A 138 -11.90 -11.77 17.71
C VAL A 138 -12.83 -10.75 17.08
N SER A 139 -13.77 -10.23 17.88
CA SER A 139 -14.77 -9.24 17.43
C SER A 139 -14.33 -7.80 17.66
N ALA A 140 -13.41 -7.57 18.60
CA ALA A 140 -12.92 -6.24 18.92
C ALA A 140 -11.88 -5.75 17.90
N MET A 141 -11.89 -4.46 17.60
CA MET A 141 -10.99 -3.80 16.66
C MET A 141 -10.23 -2.68 17.35
N VAL A 142 -8.96 -2.54 16.99
CA VAL A 142 -8.11 -1.43 17.40
C VAL A 142 -7.42 -0.83 16.18
N PRO A 143 -6.91 0.41 16.27
CA PRO A 143 -5.96 0.91 15.28
C PRO A 143 -4.74 -0.01 15.24
N GLY A 144 -4.44 -0.54 14.07
CA GLY A 144 -3.28 -1.36 13.77
C GLY A 144 -2.47 -0.76 12.64
N GLU A 145 -1.48 -1.49 12.16
CA GLU A 145 -0.53 -1.01 11.17
C GLU A 145 -0.38 -1.99 10.01
N TYR A 146 -0.03 -1.45 8.87
CA TYR A 146 0.47 -2.22 7.73
C TYR A 146 1.79 -1.65 7.25
N ALA A 147 2.60 -2.48 6.62
CA ALA A 147 3.74 -2.04 5.83
C ALA A 147 3.62 -2.57 4.40
N ALA A 148 4.14 -1.83 3.45
CA ALA A 148 4.15 -2.22 2.05
C ALA A 148 5.48 -1.86 1.39
N GLN A 149 5.91 -2.68 0.46
CA GLN A 149 6.99 -2.37 -0.48
C GLN A 149 6.38 -2.21 -1.86
N VAL A 150 6.69 -1.09 -2.51
CA VAL A 150 6.22 -0.77 -3.86
C VAL A 150 7.39 -0.37 -4.75
N THR A 151 7.18 -0.48 -6.04
CA THR A 151 8.10 0.04 -7.05
C THR A 151 7.58 1.38 -7.56
N ARG A 152 8.36 2.44 -7.42
CA ARG A 152 8.01 3.78 -7.90
C ARG A 152 8.91 4.21 -9.03
N GLN A 153 8.30 4.75 -10.08
CA GLN A 153 9.02 5.47 -11.12
C GLN A 153 9.16 6.93 -10.69
N LEU A 154 10.39 7.37 -10.47
CA LEU A 154 10.63 8.78 -10.22
C LEU A 154 10.41 9.56 -11.52
N PRO A 155 9.75 10.73 -11.47
CA PRO A 155 9.61 11.57 -12.65
C PRO A 155 11.00 11.96 -13.18
N ALA A 156 11.16 11.95 -14.48
CA ALA A 156 12.39 12.45 -15.11
C ALA A 156 12.62 13.90 -14.68
N ILE A 157 13.81 14.21 -14.18
CA ILE A 157 14.17 15.58 -13.86
C ILE A 157 14.22 16.35 -15.19
N GLN A 158 13.35 17.36 -15.33
CA GLN A 158 13.37 18.22 -16.53
C GLN A 158 14.75 18.87 -16.67
N GLY A 159 15.42 18.60 -17.80
CA GLY A 159 16.75 19.13 -18.12
C GLY A 159 17.88 18.11 -18.07
N ALA A 160 17.69 16.91 -17.52
CA ALA A 160 18.66 15.83 -17.61
C ALA A 160 18.43 15.04 -18.90
N GLN A 161 19.11 15.41 -19.98
CA GLN A 161 19.06 14.65 -21.23
C GLN A 161 19.60 13.21 -20.99
N GLY A 162 18.74 12.21 -21.17
CA GLY A 162 19.14 10.82 -21.28
C GLY A 162 19.13 9.97 -20.01
N ALA A 163 18.78 10.48 -18.84
CA ALA A 163 18.65 9.66 -17.64
C ALA A 163 17.24 9.04 -17.58
N ALA A 164 17.08 7.84 -18.11
CA ALA A 164 15.94 7.01 -17.76
C ALA A 164 15.98 6.79 -16.24
N THR A 165 14.99 7.31 -15.52
CA THR A 165 14.89 7.10 -14.07
C THR A 165 14.66 5.62 -13.81
N LYS A 166 15.60 4.99 -13.12
CA LYS A 166 15.45 3.58 -12.73
C LYS A 166 14.32 3.49 -11.71
N PRO A 167 13.39 2.52 -11.84
CA PRO A 167 12.42 2.24 -10.82
C PRO A 167 13.11 1.99 -9.48
N SER A 168 12.63 2.60 -8.41
CA SER A 168 13.16 2.40 -7.05
C SER A 168 12.12 1.73 -6.16
N LYS A 169 12.59 0.88 -5.26
CA LYS A 169 11.75 0.33 -4.20
C LYS A 169 11.50 1.39 -3.16
N GLN A 170 10.25 1.53 -2.75
CA GLN A 170 9.84 2.39 -1.66
C GLN A 170 9.15 1.57 -0.59
N ALA A 171 9.38 1.96 0.63
CA ALA A 171 8.75 1.38 1.80
C ALA A 171 7.71 2.36 2.34
N LEU A 172 6.56 1.83 2.68
CA LEU A 172 5.40 2.56 3.17
C LEU A 172 4.91 1.89 4.46
N ILE A 173 4.49 2.72 5.40
CA ILE A 173 3.82 2.29 6.64
C ILE A 173 2.54 3.11 6.75
N GLY A 174 1.45 2.47 7.13
CA GLY A 174 0.17 3.13 7.32
C GLY A 174 -0.67 2.44 8.38
N ALA A 175 -1.80 3.05 8.71
CA ALA A 175 -2.72 2.54 9.72
C ALA A 175 -3.97 1.94 9.07
N LEU A 176 -4.49 0.87 9.70
CA LEU A 176 -5.79 0.28 9.38
C LEU A 176 -6.35 -0.42 10.64
N PRO A 177 -7.67 -0.62 10.73
CA PRO A 177 -8.22 -1.38 11.85
C PRO A 177 -7.82 -2.87 11.77
N THR A 178 -7.34 -3.42 12.90
CA THR A 178 -7.01 -4.83 13.06
C THR A 178 -7.76 -5.44 14.24
N PRO A 179 -8.04 -6.77 14.23
CA PRO A 179 -8.63 -7.43 15.39
C PRO A 179 -7.65 -7.45 16.56
N SER A 180 -8.14 -7.24 17.79
CA SER A 180 -7.30 -7.29 18.99
C SER A 180 -8.09 -7.70 20.23
N PHE A 181 -7.48 -8.50 21.08
CA PHE A 181 -8.03 -8.82 22.40
C PHE A 181 -7.97 -7.63 23.39
N LEU A 182 -7.13 -6.64 23.13
CA LEU A 182 -6.92 -5.52 24.06
C LEU A 182 -8.12 -4.59 24.19
N ALA A 183 -9.05 -4.60 23.25
CA ALA A 183 -10.26 -3.80 23.33
C ALA A 183 -11.31 -4.40 24.29
N ASP A 184 -11.18 -5.66 24.69
CA ASP A 184 -12.11 -6.35 25.59
C ASP A 184 -11.72 -6.23 27.08
N VAL A 185 -10.57 -5.63 27.37
CA VAL A 185 -10.08 -5.37 28.74
C VAL A 185 -10.60 -4.01 29.19
N LYS A 186 -11.79 -3.97 29.76
CA LYS A 186 -12.34 -2.84 30.50
C LYS A 186 -12.29 -3.11 31.99
#